data_a2a8edcf46946119c386c45a36711852
#
_entry.id   a2a8edcf46946119c386c45a36711852
#
_cell.length_a   1.000
_cell.length_b   1.000
_cell.length_c   1.000
_cell.angle_alpha   90.00
_cell.angle_beta   90.00
_cell.angle_gamma   90.00
#
_symmetry.space_group_name_H-M   'P 1'
#
loop_
_entity.id
_entity.type
_entity.pdbx_description
1 polymer ?
#
loop_
_entity_poly.entity_id
_entity_poly.type
_entity_poly.pdbx_seq_one_letter_code
_entity_poly.pdbx_strand_id
1 'polypeptide(L)'
;MDVVRKISRRQFIGLGLLALPTAAGLDARYAEPKWLRVSHVDLHPQPTCRFVQFSDLHYKGDAEFTAEVVDTINQLAPDFVCFTGDLVEDGRYAPAALDFIRKIHYPVYGCPGNWDYNSRFSFREYERAFAAHGGAWLEDRSALLPQFDLEVVGMGLRGVHALNEARASRRLLLIHYPIQADRLEGRRYNLILAGHSHGGQVRIPFYGAPILPYGVGRYQTGLFESLGGPLYVNVGIGTYMLPIRFNCRPELTVGRI
;
A
#
# COMPACT_ATOMS: atom_id res chain seq x y z
N MET A 1 -8.11 -11.69 56.84
CA MET A 1 -7.31 -10.45 56.65
C MET A 1 -6.33 -10.72 55.53
N ASP A 2 -6.67 -10.25 54.33
CA ASP A 2 -5.79 -10.40 53.16
C ASP A 2 -4.61 -9.44 53.30
N VAL A 3 -3.41 -10.00 53.41
CA VAL A 3 -2.16 -9.24 53.44
C VAL A 3 -1.89 -8.75 52.00
N VAL A 4 -2.32 -7.53 51.68
CA VAL A 4 -1.92 -6.87 50.45
C VAL A 4 -0.39 -6.69 50.47
N ARG A 5 0.32 -7.56 49.77
CA ARG A 5 1.79 -7.51 49.64
C ARG A 5 2.16 -6.22 48.89
N LYS A 6 2.72 -5.24 49.54
CA LYS A 6 3.22 -4.00 48.94
C LYS A 6 4.41 -4.33 48.03
N ILE A 7 4.29 -3.99 46.73
CA ILE A 7 5.39 -4.12 45.77
C ILE A 7 6.45 -3.05 46.08
N SER A 8 7.71 -3.43 46.19
CA SER A 8 8.82 -2.49 46.39
C SER A 8 9.09 -1.69 45.08
N ARG A 9 9.68 -0.47 45.21
CA ARG A 9 10.06 0.34 44.04
C ARG A 9 10.94 -0.43 43.04
N ARG A 10 11.88 -1.23 43.53
CA ARG A 10 12.76 -2.07 42.70
C ARG A 10 11.99 -3.16 41.98
N GLN A 11 11.03 -3.81 42.59
CA GLN A 11 10.15 -4.78 41.95
C GLN A 11 9.24 -4.12 40.90
N PHE A 12 8.69 -2.94 41.20
CA PHE A 12 7.87 -2.17 40.26
C PHE A 12 8.66 -1.79 39.00
N ILE A 13 9.89 -1.26 39.15
CA ILE A 13 10.77 -0.93 38.03
C ILE A 13 11.14 -2.19 37.24
N GLY A 14 11.50 -3.29 37.91
CA GLY A 14 11.82 -4.56 37.27
C GLY A 14 10.66 -5.15 36.49
N LEU A 15 9.43 -5.08 37.01
CA LEU A 15 8.22 -5.50 36.33
C LEU A 15 7.94 -4.61 35.12
N GLY A 16 8.11 -3.29 35.22
CA GLY A 16 7.94 -2.36 34.10
C GLY A 16 8.92 -2.62 32.94
N LEU A 17 10.19 -2.88 33.26
CA LEU A 17 11.23 -3.20 32.28
C LEU A 17 10.96 -4.50 31.52
N LEU A 18 10.21 -5.45 32.08
CA LEU A 18 9.79 -6.68 31.41
C LEU A 18 8.43 -6.52 30.72
N ALA A 19 7.46 -5.88 31.38
CA ALA A 19 6.09 -5.78 30.88
C ALA A 19 5.99 -4.91 29.63
N LEU A 20 6.71 -3.78 29.55
CA LEU A 20 6.64 -2.87 28.41
C LEU A 20 7.12 -3.51 27.08
N PRO A 21 8.32 -4.14 27.01
CA PRO A 21 8.74 -4.83 25.79
C PRO A 21 7.83 -6.00 25.43
N THR A 22 7.32 -6.74 26.42
CA THR A 22 6.38 -7.84 26.19
C THR A 22 5.06 -7.32 25.60
N ALA A 23 4.50 -6.27 26.18
CA ALA A 23 3.27 -5.65 25.66
C ALA A 23 3.48 -5.09 24.26
N ALA A 24 4.59 -4.40 23.99
CA ALA A 24 4.93 -3.90 22.66
C ALA A 24 5.11 -5.04 21.65
N GLY A 25 5.71 -6.17 22.04
CA GLY A 25 5.85 -7.35 21.19
C GLY A 25 4.50 -8.02 20.87
N LEU A 26 3.59 -8.09 21.84
CA LEU A 26 2.24 -8.61 21.63
C LEU A 26 1.41 -7.67 20.73
N ASP A 27 1.49 -6.38 20.96
CA ASP A 27 0.84 -5.37 20.12
C ASP A 27 1.35 -5.48 18.68
N ALA A 28 2.66 -5.46 18.47
CA ALA A 28 3.29 -5.60 17.16
C ALA A 28 2.89 -6.88 16.42
N ARG A 29 2.60 -7.97 17.14
CA ARG A 29 2.28 -9.27 16.56
C ARG A 29 0.78 -9.47 16.31
N TYR A 30 -0.09 -8.96 17.17
CA TYR A 30 -1.50 -9.33 17.17
C TYR A 30 -2.46 -8.16 16.97
N ALA A 31 -2.13 -6.95 17.43
CA ALA A 31 -3.01 -5.80 17.33
C ALA A 31 -2.67 -4.91 16.14
N GLU A 32 -1.46 -4.37 16.07
CA GLU A 32 -1.09 -3.39 15.06
C GLU A 32 -1.20 -3.89 13.62
N PRO A 33 -0.88 -5.17 13.26
CA PRO A 33 -1.05 -5.68 11.90
C PRO A 33 -2.48 -5.69 11.37
N LYS A 34 -3.47 -5.59 12.27
CA LYS A 34 -4.90 -5.55 11.94
C LYS A 34 -5.56 -4.20 12.26
N TRP A 35 -4.80 -3.23 12.69
CA TRP A 35 -5.32 -1.92 13.05
C TRP A 35 -5.22 -0.94 11.86
N LEU A 36 -6.17 -1.08 10.93
CA LEU A 36 -6.22 -0.28 9.70
C LEU A 36 -6.22 1.23 9.99
N ARG A 37 -5.42 1.97 9.23
CA ARG A 37 -5.37 3.43 9.24
C ARG A 37 -5.85 3.97 7.89
N VAL A 38 -6.66 5.01 7.92
CA VAL A 38 -6.98 5.82 6.75
C VAL A 38 -6.19 7.13 6.82
N SER A 39 -5.33 7.35 5.85
CA SER A 39 -4.53 8.57 5.68
C SER A 39 -5.12 9.44 4.58
N HIS A 40 -4.96 10.75 4.68
CA HIS A 40 -5.44 11.71 3.68
C HIS A 40 -4.26 12.48 3.09
N VAL A 41 -4.23 12.60 1.75
CA VAL A 41 -3.19 13.33 1.02
C VAL A 41 -3.86 14.20 -0.03
N ASP A 42 -3.89 15.51 0.20
CA ASP A 42 -4.39 16.50 -0.75
C ASP A 42 -3.20 17.07 -1.53
N LEU A 43 -3.14 16.79 -2.82
CA LEU A 43 -1.99 17.11 -3.67
C LEU A 43 -2.28 18.20 -4.71
N HIS A 44 -3.52 18.60 -4.83
CA HIS A 44 -3.93 19.63 -5.79
C HIS A 44 -4.86 20.64 -5.16
N PRO A 45 -4.64 21.96 -5.38
CA PRO A 45 -5.49 23.02 -4.79
C PRO A 45 -6.93 23.01 -5.31
N GLN A 46 -7.18 22.41 -6.47
CA GLN A 46 -8.51 22.26 -7.09
C GLN A 46 -8.65 20.81 -7.58
N PRO A 47 -8.90 19.85 -6.69
CA PRO A 47 -9.01 18.45 -7.07
C PRO A 47 -10.31 18.21 -7.86
N THR A 48 -10.22 17.37 -8.87
CA THR A 48 -11.37 16.97 -9.71
C THR A 48 -11.85 15.56 -9.42
N CYS A 49 -11.02 14.74 -8.78
CA CYS A 49 -11.38 13.38 -8.40
C CYS A 49 -10.70 12.96 -7.09
N ARG A 50 -11.31 11.96 -6.46
CA ARG A 50 -10.87 11.35 -5.22
C ARG A 50 -10.58 9.88 -5.45
N PHE A 51 -9.42 9.43 -5.02
CA PHE A 51 -9.04 8.03 -5.11
C PHE A 51 -8.71 7.45 -3.74
N VAL A 52 -8.74 6.12 -3.63
CA VAL A 52 -8.16 5.37 -2.53
C VAL A 52 -6.98 4.56 -3.06
N GLN A 53 -5.82 4.66 -2.42
CA GLN A 53 -4.69 3.79 -2.70
C GLN A 53 -4.55 2.73 -1.61
N PHE A 54 -4.29 1.49 -2.04
CA PHE A 54 -3.76 0.42 -1.19
C PHE A 54 -2.64 -0.33 -1.92
N SER A 55 -1.82 -1.06 -1.18
CA SER A 55 -0.65 -1.76 -1.70
C SER A 55 -0.32 -2.97 -0.85
N ASP A 56 0.52 -3.85 -1.35
CA ASP A 56 1.20 -4.88 -0.55
C ASP A 56 0.22 -5.65 0.34
N LEU A 57 -0.82 -6.22 -0.25
CA LEU A 57 -1.81 -6.99 0.49
C LEU A 57 -1.21 -8.28 1.04
N HIS A 58 -0.29 -8.92 0.27
CA HIS A 58 0.34 -10.19 0.65
C HIS A 58 -0.66 -11.18 1.25
N TYR A 59 -1.79 -11.35 0.60
CA TYR A 59 -2.89 -12.15 1.13
C TYR A 59 -2.46 -13.59 1.42
N LYS A 60 -2.69 -14.04 2.65
CA LYS A 60 -2.33 -15.35 3.18
C LYS A 60 -3.51 -16.08 3.83
N GLY A 61 -4.75 -15.65 3.53
CA GLY A 61 -5.97 -16.30 4.03
C GLY A 61 -6.67 -15.56 5.19
N ASP A 62 -6.25 -14.37 5.58
CA ASP A 62 -6.95 -13.55 6.57
C ASP A 62 -8.16 -12.86 5.95
N ALA A 63 -9.23 -13.63 5.79
CA ALA A 63 -10.45 -13.18 5.13
C ALA A 63 -11.21 -12.10 5.93
N GLU A 64 -11.15 -12.14 7.27
CA GLU A 64 -11.82 -11.19 8.14
C GLU A 64 -11.24 -9.79 8.00
N PHE A 65 -9.93 -9.65 8.18
CA PHE A 65 -9.27 -8.35 8.03
C PHE A 65 -9.37 -7.82 6.59
N THR A 66 -9.30 -8.73 5.61
CA THR A 66 -9.46 -8.35 4.20
C THR A 66 -10.87 -7.84 3.91
N ALA A 67 -11.91 -8.40 4.53
CA ALA A 67 -13.27 -7.91 4.41
C ALA A 67 -13.42 -6.50 5.02
N GLU A 68 -12.81 -6.23 6.19
CA GLU A 68 -12.78 -4.90 6.80
C GLU A 68 -12.14 -3.86 5.85
N VAL A 69 -11.05 -4.24 5.17
CA VAL A 69 -10.39 -3.35 4.19
C VAL A 69 -11.32 -3.03 3.02
N VAL A 70 -12.02 -4.04 2.45
CA VAL A 70 -13.03 -3.84 1.38
C VAL A 70 -14.15 -2.92 1.85
N ASP A 71 -14.73 -3.20 3.01
CA ASP A 71 -15.84 -2.43 3.56
C ASP A 71 -15.43 -0.97 3.77
N THR A 72 -14.21 -0.75 4.29
CA THR A 72 -13.65 0.59 4.47
C THR A 72 -13.47 1.31 3.12
N ILE A 73 -12.91 0.66 2.09
CA ILE A 73 -12.78 1.23 0.75
C ILE A 73 -14.16 1.62 0.20
N ASN A 74 -15.15 0.72 0.32
CA ASN A 74 -16.51 0.96 -0.18
C ASN A 74 -17.20 2.10 0.58
N GLN A 75 -17.02 2.21 1.90
CA GLN A 75 -17.54 3.33 2.72
C GLN A 75 -16.88 4.67 2.39
N LEU A 76 -15.61 4.66 2.02
CA LEU A 76 -14.89 5.87 1.59
C LEU A 76 -15.44 6.44 0.28
N ALA A 77 -16.17 5.69 -0.51
CA ALA A 77 -16.84 6.10 -1.74
C ALA A 77 -15.92 6.89 -2.70
N PRO A 78 -14.77 6.34 -3.14
CA PRO A 78 -13.87 7.02 -4.07
C PRO A 78 -14.44 7.02 -5.50
N ASP A 79 -13.94 7.89 -6.38
CA ASP A 79 -14.20 7.82 -7.81
C ASP A 79 -13.54 6.59 -8.44
N PHE A 80 -12.35 6.20 -7.94
CA PHE A 80 -11.62 4.99 -8.32
C PHE A 80 -10.63 4.58 -7.24
N VAL A 81 -10.09 3.38 -7.37
CA VAL A 81 -9.10 2.80 -6.45
C VAL A 81 -7.80 2.51 -7.19
N CYS A 82 -6.67 2.78 -6.54
CA CYS A 82 -5.33 2.49 -7.03
C CYS A 82 -4.69 1.36 -6.22
N PHE A 83 -4.18 0.35 -6.91
CA PHE A 83 -3.41 -0.74 -6.31
C PHE A 83 -1.96 -0.72 -6.83
N THR A 84 -1.00 -0.69 -5.94
CA THR A 84 0.42 -0.54 -6.28
C THR A 84 1.26 -1.82 -6.05
N GLY A 85 0.64 -2.97 -6.31
CA GLY A 85 1.34 -4.26 -6.41
C GLY A 85 1.41 -5.09 -5.15
N ASP A 86 1.89 -6.32 -5.31
CA ASP A 86 2.06 -7.36 -4.30
C ASP A 86 0.74 -7.82 -3.65
N LEU A 87 -0.12 -8.39 -4.50
CA LEU A 87 -1.41 -8.94 -4.06
C LEU A 87 -1.21 -10.23 -3.26
N VAL A 88 -0.34 -11.12 -3.73
CA VAL A 88 -0.03 -12.42 -3.11
C VAL A 88 1.44 -12.79 -3.25
N GLU A 89 2.00 -13.53 -2.30
CA GLU A 89 3.32 -14.16 -2.41
C GLU A 89 3.26 -15.54 -3.06
N ASP A 90 2.15 -16.27 -2.88
CA ASP A 90 1.94 -17.62 -3.36
C ASP A 90 0.64 -17.68 -4.19
N GLY A 91 0.76 -18.18 -5.42
CA GLY A 91 -0.34 -18.24 -6.37
C GLY A 91 -1.56 -19.03 -5.90
N ARG A 92 -1.41 -19.93 -4.91
CA ARG A 92 -2.56 -20.65 -4.32
C ARG A 92 -3.59 -19.72 -3.67
N TYR A 93 -3.15 -18.56 -3.19
CA TYR A 93 -4.03 -17.57 -2.57
C TYR A 93 -4.61 -16.56 -3.58
N ALA A 94 -4.11 -16.55 -4.81
CA ALA A 94 -4.51 -15.56 -5.81
C ALA A 94 -6.02 -15.58 -6.13
N PRO A 95 -6.72 -16.72 -6.26
CA PRO A 95 -8.16 -16.71 -6.49
C PRO A 95 -8.94 -15.96 -5.41
N ALA A 96 -8.63 -16.21 -4.13
CA ALA A 96 -9.29 -15.55 -3.01
C ALA A 96 -8.91 -14.06 -2.90
N ALA A 97 -7.65 -13.71 -3.20
CA ALA A 97 -7.20 -12.33 -3.25
C ALA A 97 -7.85 -11.55 -4.41
N LEU A 98 -8.07 -12.18 -5.56
CA LEU A 98 -8.78 -11.56 -6.68
C LEU A 98 -10.29 -11.42 -6.39
N ASP A 99 -10.88 -12.29 -5.57
CA ASP A 99 -12.25 -12.10 -5.08
C ASP A 99 -12.38 -10.88 -4.16
N PHE A 100 -11.32 -10.54 -3.41
CA PHE A 100 -11.25 -9.28 -2.70
C PHE A 100 -11.36 -8.08 -3.67
N ILE A 101 -10.60 -8.07 -4.78
CA ILE A 101 -10.66 -7.01 -5.79
C ILE A 101 -12.09 -6.88 -6.35
N ARG A 102 -12.77 -8.00 -6.66
CA ARG A 102 -14.15 -8.02 -7.20
C ARG A 102 -15.20 -7.48 -6.23
N LYS A 103 -14.93 -7.48 -4.93
CA LYS A 103 -15.85 -6.94 -3.89
C LYS A 103 -15.72 -5.44 -3.69
N ILE A 104 -14.70 -4.79 -4.27
CA ILE A 104 -14.60 -3.34 -4.31
C ILE A 104 -15.57 -2.83 -5.36
N HIS A 105 -16.53 -1.97 -4.97
CA HIS A 105 -17.62 -1.51 -5.85
C HIS A 105 -17.21 -0.42 -6.83
N TYR A 106 -15.97 -0.02 -6.85
CA TYR A 106 -15.41 1.07 -7.65
C TYR A 106 -14.37 0.56 -8.65
N PRO A 107 -14.11 1.27 -9.76
CA PRO A 107 -13.04 0.90 -10.69
C PRO A 107 -11.69 0.78 -9.96
N VAL A 108 -11.01 -0.34 -10.11
CA VAL A 108 -9.67 -0.58 -9.53
C VAL A 108 -8.63 -0.58 -10.64
N TYR A 109 -7.69 0.35 -10.58
CA TYR A 109 -6.52 0.39 -11.45
C TYR A 109 -5.31 -0.11 -10.69
N GLY A 110 -4.61 -1.10 -11.22
CA GLY A 110 -3.49 -1.71 -10.52
C GLY A 110 -2.28 -1.96 -11.39
N CYS A 111 -1.09 -1.89 -10.82
CA CYS A 111 0.15 -2.31 -11.44
C CYS A 111 0.76 -3.51 -10.69
N PRO A 112 1.60 -4.33 -11.34
CA PRO A 112 2.23 -5.48 -10.69
C PRO A 112 3.34 -5.07 -9.71
N GLY A 113 3.44 -5.81 -8.60
CA GLY A 113 4.59 -5.85 -7.72
C GLY A 113 5.49 -7.06 -8.02
N ASN A 114 6.61 -7.17 -7.30
CA ASN A 114 7.55 -8.26 -7.54
C ASN A 114 7.00 -9.63 -7.15
N TRP A 115 6.12 -9.67 -6.15
CA TRP A 115 5.50 -10.93 -5.74
C TRP A 115 4.38 -11.36 -6.68
N ASP A 116 3.71 -10.46 -7.38
CA ASP A 116 2.74 -10.82 -8.42
C ASP A 116 3.43 -11.60 -9.54
N TYR A 117 4.66 -11.21 -9.95
CA TYR A 117 5.47 -11.99 -10.89
C TYR A 117 5.97 -13.31 -10.29
N ASN A 118 6.46 -13.27 -9.04
CA ASN A 118 7.03 -14.43 -8.37
C ASN A 118 5.97 -15.49 -8.03
N SER A 119 4.72 -15.10 -7.80
CA SER A 119 3.60 -16.00 -7.53
C SER A 119 3.31 -16.97 -8.68
N ARG A 120 3.78 -16.64 -9.90
CA ARG A 120 3.54 -17.37 -11.15
C ARG A 120 2.06 -17.58 -11.48
N PHE A 121 1.18 -16.79 -10.88
CA PHE A 121 -0.23 -16.81 -11.21
C PHE A 121 -0.51 -15.98 -12.48
N SER A 122 -1.52 -16.37 -13.25
CA SER A 122 -1.78 -15.75 -14.57
C SER A 122 -2.27 -14.31 -14.46
N PHE A 123 -1.57 -13.36 -15.08
CA PHE A 123 -2.01 -11.96 -15.16
C PHE A 123 -3.34 -11.78 -15.92
N ARG A 124 -3.73 -12.74 -16.77
CA ARG A 124 -5.07 -12.76 -17.38
C ARG A 124 -6.19 -12.81 -16.32
N GLU A 125 -5.96 -13.50 -15.20
CA GLU A 125 -6.94 -13.54 -14.10
C GLU A 125 -6.96 -12.22 -13.32
N TYR A 126 -5.81 -11.54 -13.19
CA TYR A 126 -5.76 -10.16 -12.68
C TYR A 126 -6.52 -9.22 -13.60
N GLU A 127 -6.28 -9.24 -14.92
CA GLU A 127 -7.00 -8.42 -15.90
C GLU A 127 -8.53 -8.59 -15.78
N ARG A 128 -9.02 -9.83 -15.65
CA ARG A 128 -10.45 -10.12 -15.45
C ARG A 128 -11.00 -9.56 -14.13
N ALA A 129 -10.25 -9.70 -13.03
CA ALA A 129 -10.71 -9.25 -11.73
C ALA A 129 -10.74 -7.72 -11.65
N PHE A 130 -9.70 -7.05 -12.12
CA PHE A 130 -9.62 -5.59 -12.13
C PHE A 130 -10.61 -4.94 -13.09
N ALA A 131 -11.01 -5.63 -14.16
CA ALA A 131 -12.03 -5.15 -15.07
C ALA A 131 -13.47 -5.24 -14.52
N ALA A 132 -13.70 -5.88 -13.38
CA ALA A 132 -15.04 -6.19 -12.87
C ALA A 132 -15.95 -4.97 -12.70
N HIS A 133 -15.40 -3.82 -12.29
CA HIS A 133 -16.13 -2.57 -12.05
C HIS A 133 -15.60 -1.43 -12.92
N GLY A 134 -15.09 -1.75 -14.13
CA GLY A 134 -14.60 -0.76 -15.10
C GLY A 134 -13.17 -0.28 -14.83
N GLY A 135 -12.43 -0.95 -13.96
CA GLY A 135 -11.00 -0.73 -13.74
C GLY A 135 -10.11 -1.49 -14.72
N ALA A 136 -8.82 -1.58 -14.46
CA ALA A 136 -7.86 -2.27 -15.32
C ALA A 136 -6.58 -2.69 -14.56
N TRP A 137 -6.01 -3.83 -14.98
CA TRP A 137 -4.64 -4.22 -14.66
C TRP A 137 -3.69 -3.59 -15.67
N LEU A 138 -2.78 -2.77 -15.18
CA LEU A 138 -1.96 -1.88 -15.99
C LEU A 138 -0.47 -2.28 -15.91
N GLU A 139 -0.11 -3.39 -16.57
CA GLU A 139 1.29 -3.73 -16.79
C GLU A 139 1.79 -3.03 -18.05
N ASP A 140 2.58 -1.97 -17.88
CA ASP A 140 3.11 -1.11 -18.97
C ASP A 140 2.03 -0.59 -19.91
N ARG A 141 0.88 -0.22 -19.35
CA ARG A 141 -0.31 0.28 -20.06
C ARG A 141 -0.90 1.48 -19.33
N SER A 142 -1.82 2.18 -20.00
CA SER A 142 -2.58 3.24 -19.37
C SER A 142 -4.08 3.13 -19.65
N ALA A 143 -4.86 3.71 -18.73
CA ALA A 143 -6.30 3.89 -18.85
C ALA A 143 -6.62 5.39 -18.84
N LEU A 144 -7.53 5.83 -19.74
CA LEU A 144 -8.04 7.19 -19.75
C LEU A 144 -9.33 7.27 -18.92
N LEU A 145 -9.42 8.30 -18.12
CA LEU A 145 -10.60 8.70 -17.36
C LEU A 145 -11.04 10.09 -17.85
N PRO A 146 -11.76 10.16 -18.99
CA PRO A 146 -12.06 11.43 -19.68
C PRO A 146 -12.86 12.39 -18.79
N GLN A 147 -13.73 11.87 -17.92
CA GLN A 147 -14.54 12.65 -16.99
C GLN A 147 -13.71 13.46 -15.99
N PHE A 148 -12.45 13.10 -15.78
CA PHE A 148 -11.52 13.78 -14.88
C PHE A 148 -10.33 14.41 -15.61
N ASP A 149 -10.29 14.31 -16.95
CA ASP A 149 -9.12 14.65 -17.77
C ASP A 149 -7.82 14.05 -17.21
N LEU A 150 -7.88 12.75 -16.88
CA LEU A 150 -6.83 12.00 -16.18
C LEU A 150 -6.42 10.75 -16.97
N GLU A 151 -5.13 10.54 -17.11
CA GLU A 151 -4.53 9.27 -17.54
C GLU A 151 -3.92 8.56 -16.34
N VAL A 152 -4.39 7.35 -16.04
CA VAL A 152 -3.78 6.46 -15.04
C VAL A 152 -2.83 5.52 -15.78
N VAL A 153 -1.55 5.59 -15.45
CA VAL A 153 -0.48 4.79 -16.06
C VAL A 153 0.01 3.76 -15.05
N GLY A 154 0.06 2.49 -15.42
CA GLY A 154 0.68 1.45 -14.61
C GLY A 154 1.99 0.99 -15.21
N MET A 155 3.04 0.93 -14.40
CA MET A 155 4.37 0.52 -14.82
C MET A 155 4.73 -0.83 -14.19
N GLY A 156 5.16 -1.78 -15.02
CA GLY A 156 5.75 -3.03 -14.58
C GLY A 156 7.17 -2.84 -14.02
N LEU A 157 7.75 -3.88 -13.46
CA LEU A 157 9.07 -3.77 -12.83
C LEU A 157 10.22 -3.43 -13.79
N ARG A 158 10.04 -3.70 -15.09
CA ARG A 158 11.05 -3.48 -16.14
C ARG A 158 10.66 -2.39 -17.14
N GLY A 159 9.50 -1.78 -16.97
CA GLY A 159 8.75 -1.07 -18.00
C GLY A 159 9.07 0.41 -18.18
N VAL A 160 10.31 0.87 -18.01
CA VAL A 160 10.65 2.30 -18.20
C VAL A 160 10.37 2.79 -19.63
N HIS A 161 10.30 1.90 -20.61
CA HIS A 161 10.21 2.25 -22.04
C HIS A 161 8.78 2.31 -22.59
N ALA A 162 7.77 1.82 -21.87
CA ALA A 162 6.40 1.69 -22.37
C ALA A 162 5.51 2.93 -22.19
N LEU A 163 6.05 3.98 -21.58
CA LEU A 163 5.28 5.17 -21.22
C LEU A 163 5.26 6.16 -22.40
N ASN A 164 4.22 6.08 -23.19
CA ASN A 164 3.98 6.92 -24.37
C ASN A 164 3.74 8.40 -24.03
N GLU A 165 3.52 9.22 -25.07
CA GLU A 165 3.08 10.61 -24.92
C GLU A 165 1.82 10.72 -24.06
N ALA A 166 1.68 11.85 -23.35
CA ALA A 166 0.54 12.12 -22.51
C ALA A 166 -0.76 12.16 -23.31
N ARG A 167 -1.79 11.47 -22.84
CA ARG A 167 -3.11 11.38 -23.46
C ARG A 167 -4.18 12.19 -22.74
N ALA A 168 -3.83 12.82 -21.62
CA ALA A 168 -4.65 13.72 -20.81
C ALA A 168 -3.77 14.82 -20.20
N SER A 169 -4.39 15.91 -19.71
CA SER A 169 -3.64 17.00 -19.10
C SER A 169 -3.05 16.62 -17.73
N ARG A 170 -3.66 15.63 -17.08
CA ARG A 170 -3.17 15.08 -15.81
C ARG A 170 -2.80 13.62 -15.97
N ARG A 171 -1.72 13.24 -15.27
CA ARG A 171 -1.19 11.87 -15.29
C ARG A 171 -0.90 11.39 -13.89
N LEU A 172 -1.49 10.25 -13.53
CA LEU A 172 -1.23 9.50 -12.32
C LEU A 172 -0.43 8.25 -12.66
N LEU A 173 0.75 8.08 -12.08
CA LEU A 173 1.59 6.90 -12.31
C LEU A 173 1.49 5.94 -11.13
N LEU A 174 1.21 4.68 -11.40
CA LEU A 174 1.28 3.58 -10.45
C LEU A 174 2.56 2.80 -10.68
N ILE A 175 3.39 2.70 -9.66
CA ILE A 175 4.63 1.90 -9.65
C ILE A 175 4.66 1.08 -8.38
N HIS A 176 5.43 -0.01 -8.39
CA HIS A 176 5.63 -0.76 -7.15
C HIS A 176 6.88 -0.28 -6.40
N TYR A 177 8.04 -0.25 -7.04
CA TYR A 177 9.30 0.21 -6.44
C TYR A 177 9.40 1.74 -6.42
N PRO A 178 9.45 2.40 -5.26
CA PRO A 178 9.51 3.87 -5.19
C PRO A 178 10.71 4.48 -5.93
N ILE A 179 11.85 3.80 -5.94
CA ILE A 179 13.07 4.29 -6.62
C ILE A 179 12.90 4.45 -8.14
N GLN A 180 11.89 3.79 -8.74
CA GLN A 180 11.59 3.95 -10.17
C GLN A 180 11.15 5.38 -10.51
N ALA A 181 10.61 6.13 -9.54
CA ALA A 181 10.23 7.53 -9.73
C ALA A 181 11.41 8.44 -10.16
N ASP A 182 12.63 8.07 -9.83
CA ASP A 182 13.84 8.81 -10.24
C ASP A 182 14.39 8.35 -11.60
N ARG A 183 13.80 7.34 -12.24
CA ARG A 183 14.30 6.70 -13.47
C ARG A 183 13.38 6.92 -14.69
N LEU A 184 12.56 7.98 -14.66
CA LEU A 184 11.52 8.20 -15.67
C LEU A 184 12.01 8.97 -16.91
N GLU A 185 13.32 9.14 -17.10
CA GLU A 185 13.93 9.71 -18.31
C GLU A 185 13.36 11.09 -18.69
N GLY A 186 13.19 11.97 -17.70
CA GLY A 186 12.66 13.33 -17.89
C GLY A 186 11.14 13.42 -18.00
N ARG A 187 10.40 12.29 -17.96
CA ARG A 187 8.95 12.28 -17.91
C ARG A 187 8.46 12.72 -16.52
N ARG A 188 7.46 13.57 -16.49
CA ARG A 188 6.86 14.04 -15.25
C ARG A 188 5.39 13.64 -15.17
N TYR A 189 4.98 13.37 -13.92
CA TYR A 189 3.61 13.02 -13.55
C TYR A 189 3.10 14.00 -12.51
N ASN A 190 1.78 14.22 -12.50
CA ASN A 190 1.15 15.07 -11.50
C ASN A 190 1.18 14.41 -10.12
N LEU A 191 1.16 13.06 -10.11
CA LEU A 191 1.33 12.26 -8.91
C LEU A 191 1.85 10.87 -9.30
N ILE A 192 2.73 10.34 -8.45
CA ILE A 192 3.21 8.96 -8.52
C ILE A 192 2.79 8.26 -7.22
N LEU A 193 2.21 7.07 -7.33
CA LEU A 193 1.84 6.23 -6.21
C LEU A 193 2.73 4.98 -6.20
N ALA A 194 3.28 4.64 -5.04
CA ALA A 194 4.13 3.47 -4.85
C ALA A 194 3.77 2.70 -3.59
N GLY A 195 4.22 1.45 -3.54
CA GLY A 195 4.18 0.56 -2.38
C GLY A 195 5.56 0.04 -1.99
N HIS A 196 5.68 -1.28 -1.84
CA HIS A 196 6.91 -2.06 -1.66
C HIS A 196 7.67 -1.85 -0.36
N SER A 197 7.68 -0.64 0.18
CA SER A 197 8.49 -0.29 1.35
C SER A 197 8.01 -0.96 2.63
N HIS A 198 6.70 -1.30 2.70
CA HIS A 198 5.99 -1.65 3.93
C HIS A 198 6.22 -0.64 5.09
N GLY A 199 6.77 0.55 4.79
CA GLY A 199 7.31 1.45 5.80
C GLY A 199 8.43 0.83 6.67
N GLY A 200 8.95 -0.35 6.26
CA GLY A 200 9.84 -1.22 7.02
C GLY A 200 9.15 -2.12 8.04
N GLN A 201 7.82 -2.12 8.13
CA GLN A 201 6.96 -2.85 9.10
C GLN A 201 7.22 -2.52 10.57
N VAL A 202 8.48 -2.34 10.96
CA VAL A 202 8.92 -1.96 12.31
C VAL A 202 9.61 -0.60 12.23
N ARG A 203 9.08 0.38 12.95
CA ARG A 203 9.62 1.75 12.97
C ARG A 203 9.96 2.14 14.41
N ILE A 204 11.25 2.28 14.69
CA ILE A 204 11.75 2.71 15.98
C ILE A 204 11.45 4.22 16.12
N PRO A 205 10.82 4.67 17.23
CA PRO A 205 10.58 6.09 17.45
C PRO A 205 11.86 6.91 17.28
N PHE A 206 11.78 8.04 16.57
CA PHE A 206 12.88 8.97 16.24
C PHE A 206 13.97 8.42 15.31
N TYR A 207 14.03 7.11 15.06
CA TYR A 207 15.03 6.48 14.19
C TYR A 207 14.42 6.10 12.81
N GLY A 208 13.15 5.67 12.79
CA GLY A 208 12.50 5.15 11.59
C GLY A 208 12.68 3.65 11.40
N ALA A 209 12.60 3.19 10.16
CA ALA A 209 12.74 1.78 9.82
C ALA A 209 14.22 1.33 9.84
N PRO A 210 14.60 0.33 10.66
CA PRO A 210 15.97 -0.19 10.68
C PRO A 210 16.30 -1.03 9.44
N ILE A 211 15.29 -1.63 8.82
CA ILE A 211 15.43 -2.49 7.62
C ILE A 211 14.40 -2.06 6.59
N LEU A 212 14.82 -1.94 5.35
CA LEU A 212 13.99 -1.65 4.20
C LEU A 212 14.32 -2.63 3.07
N PRO A 213 13.34 -3.04 2.24
CA PRO A 213 13.61 -3.87 1.08
C PRO A 213 14.43 -3.10 0.02
N TYR A 214 15.09 -3.84 -0.87
CA TYR A 214 15.76 -3.25 -2.03
C TYR A 214 14.73 -2.56 -2.93
N GLY A 215 15.11 -1.41 -3.51
CA GLY A 215 14.21 -0.68 -4.42
C GLY A 215 13.42 0.45 -3.76
N VAL A 216 13.54 0.61 -2.45
CA VAL A 216 12.93 1.73 -1.70
C VAL A 216 13.75 3.02 -1.84
N GLY A 217 15.07 2.93 -1.81
CA GLY A 217 15.93 4.12 -1.80
C GLY A 217 15.66 4.98 -0.56
N ARG A 218 15.54 6.29 -0.76
CA ARG A 218 15.20 7.25 0.31
C ARG A 218 13.69 7.32 0.63
N TYR A 219 12.85 6.65 -0.15
CA TYR A 219 11.40 6.80 -0.17
C TYR A 219 10.69 5.78 0.75
N GLN A 220 10.79 5.96 2.06
CA GLN A 220 10.30 4.98 3.02
C GLN A 220 8.77 4.94 3.16
N THR A 221 8.12 6.09 3.37
CA THR A 221 6.67 6.25 3.53
C THR A 221 6.26 7.71 3.48
N GLY A 222 5.07 8.00 2.95
CA GLY A 222 4.52 9.35 2.86
C GLY A 222 4.90 10.07 1.58
N LEU A 223 4.83 11.40 1.59
CA LEU A 223 5.00 12.25 0.43
C LEU A 223 6.45 12.68 0.24
N PHE A 224 6.94 12.61 -0.99
CA PHE A 224 8.28 13.03 -1.41
C PHE A 224 8.23 13.77 -2.74
N GLU A 225 9.27 14.58 -3.01
CA GLU A 225 9.59 15.04 -4.35
C GLU A 225 10.60 14.08 -4.99
N SER A 226 10.26 13.59 -6.20
CA SER A 226 11.12 12.76 -7.04
C SER A 226 11.44 13.45 -8.37
N LEU A 227 12.35 12.88 -9.16
CA LEU A 227 12.64 13.40 -10.50
C LEU A 227 11.41 13.28 -11.43
N GLY A 228 10.55 12.28 -11.21
CA GLY A 228 9.31 12.10 -11.96
C GLY A 228 8.13 12.96 -11.50
N GLY A 229 8.25 13.67 -10.37
CA GLY A 229 7.21 14.47 -9.75
C GLY A 229 6.89 14.06 -8.32
N PRO A 230 5.79 14.58 -7.74
CA PRO A 230 5.34 14.21 -6.39
C PRO A 230 5.12 12.70 -6.31
N LEU A 231 5.71 12.06 -5.29
CA LEU A 231 5.64 10.62 -5.04
C LEU A 231 5.03 10.36 -3.67
N TYR A 232 3.97 9.59 -3.60
CA TYR A 232 3.44 9.08 -2.33
C TYR A 232 3.74 7.58 -2.20
N VAL A 233 4.32 7.20 -1.06
CA VAL A 233 4.67 5.81 -0.73
C VAL A 233 3.77 5.31 0.38
N ASN A 234 2.87 4.38 0.04
CA ASN A 234 1.97 3.70 0.96
C ASN A 234 2.71 2.58 1.71
N VAL A 235 2.40 2.38 2.99
CA VAL A 235 3.05 1.35 3.81
C VAL A 235 2.42 -0.04 3.68
N GLY A 236 1.44 -0.20 2.78
CA GLY A 236 0.79 -1.48 2.52
C GLY A 236 -0.19 -1.95 3.59
N ILE A 237 -0.97 -2.97 3.22
CA ILE A 237 -1.99 -3.58 4.07
C ILE A 237 -1.43 -4.81 4.80
N GLY A 238 -0.77 -5.71 4.08
CA GLY A 238 -0.28 -6.98 4.59
C GLY A 238 1.03 -6.90 5.33
N THR A 239 1.61 -8.06 5.56
CA THR A 239 2.95 -8.21 6.15
C THR A 239 3.80 -9.11 5.27
N TYR A 240 5.09 -8.78 5.14
CA TYR A 240 6.08 -9.57 4.42
C TYR A 240 7.04 -10.23 5.40
N MET A 241 7.49 -11.46 5.14
CA MET A 241 8.36 -12.31 5.95
C MET A 241 7.80 -12.56 7.38
N LEU A 242 7.84 -11.57 8.24
CA LEU A 242 7.35 -11.68 9.62
C LEU A 242 5.99 -11.02 9.76
N PRO A 243 5.01 -11.69 10.39
CA PRO A 243 3.67 -11.14 10.58
C PRO A 243 3.65 -10.17 11.78
N ILE A 244 4.43 -9.10 11.68
CA ILE A 244 4.56 -8.05 12.70
C ILE A 244 4.50 -6.67 12.06
N ARG A 245 3.89 -5.72 12.78
CA ARG A 245 3.99 -4.29 12.52
C ARG A 245 4.19 -3.56 13.85
N PHE A 246 5.07 -2.59 13.89
CA PHE A 246 5.32 -1.78 15.06
C PHE A 246 5.50 -0.32 14.67
N ASN A 247 4.65 0.55 15.18
CA ASN A 247 4.58 1.97 14.81
C ASN A 247 4.46 2.18 13.27
N CYS A 248 3.77 1.22 12.59
CA CYS A 248 3.62 1.16 11.14
C CYS A 248 2.33 0.42 10.75
N ARG A 249 1.18 0.98 11.11
CA ARG A 249 -0.14 0.40 10.89
C ARG A 249 -0.43 0.18 9.41
N PRO A 250 -1.20 -0.86 9.02
CA PRO A 250 -1.74 -1.01 7.67
C PRO A 250 -2.45 0.26 7.21
N GLU A 251 -2.33 0.62 5.93
CA GLU A 251 -2.77 1.92 5.45
C GLU A 251 -3.63 1.86 4.19
N LEU A 252 -4.78 2.53 4.24
CA LEU A 252 -5.49 3.03 3.07
C LEU A 252 -5.19 4.53 2.94
N THR A 253 -4.80 4.97 1.75
CA THR A 253 -4.56 6.40 1.49
C THR A 253 -5.70 6.97 0.65
N VAL A 254 -6.38 7.96 1.17
CA VAL A 254 -7.34 8.78 0.41
C VAL A 254 -6.59 9.96 -0.19
N GLY A 255 -6.56 10.04 -1.50
CA GLY A 255 -5.94 11.15 -2.21
C GLY A 255 -6.94 11.93 -3.06
N ARG A 256 -6.59 13.18 -3.36
CA ARG A 256 -7.33 14.06 -4.28
C ARG A 256 -6.36 14.66 -5.28
N ILE A 257 -6.71 14.60 -6.55
CA ILE A 257 -5.90 15.07 -7.68
C ILE A 257 -6.74 15.86 -8.69
#